data_69203b486a31ad887c6c1b4cc1303bc0
#
_entry.id   69203b486a31ad887c6c1b4cc1303bc0
#
_cell.length_a   1.000
_cell.length_b   1.000
_cell.length_c   1.000
_cell.angle_alpha   90.00
_cell.angle_beta   90.00
_cell.angle_gamma   90.00
#
_symmetry.space_group_name_H-M   'P 1'
#
loop_
_entity.id
_entity.type
_entity.pdbx_description
1 polymer ?
#
loop_
_entity_poly.entity_id
_entity_poly.type
_entity_poly.pdbx_seq_one_letter_code
_entity_poly.pdbx_strand_id
1 'polypeptide(L)'
;LATTLAFLLGTSCPAVSLRAQEEAPLIEQRQPSSPAEVNDNYEQIRLLVDILQHIENQYVETVERKNLVYGAAAGMVRTLDPFSQFLEPEAHKEMRTETEGQFGGLGIRIAIRDGWLVVITPLPDTPAYRMGILPGDKIVKIEGESTQGVSLNDAVKKLRGKPKTEVKISVLREGEKEPKDYTVMREIIRITSVKGKMLTDAIGYVHLIEFIEPTRNDLVKTLKELEGKGMSSLVLDLRNDPGGLLTSAVDTVKVFIGSQKLVVYTQGRSQPRQDYRADIQALYPKLPMVVLVNHGSASGSEIVAGAMQDHKRAVIIGGQTFGKGSVQSIIGLNDGSALRLTTAKYYTPNGRSIHRNEKTGEGGITPDIVIAVPRDVEAKLQAQSEEIYSKDKSPESTVKPEERVKDDVLNRAIELLKVRPLLENIQAE
;
A
#
# COMPACT_ATOMS: atom_id res chain seq x y z
N LEU A 1 -7.74 -28.13 -71.35
CA LEU A 1 -8.40 -26.96 -71.28
C LEU A 1 -8.87 -26.82 -69.84
N ALA A 2 -8.07 -26.22 -69.03
CA ALA A 2 -8.13 -26.22 -67.58
C ALA A 2 -9.02 -25.11 -67.05
N THR A 3 -9.93 -25.46 -66.19
CA THR A 3 -10.78 -24.54 -65.41
C THR A 3 -10.24 -24.52 -63.98
N THR A 4 -9.72 -23.35 -63.55
CA THR A 4 -9.20 -23.15 -62.22
C THR A 4 -10.30 -22.54 -61.35
N LEU A 5 -10.69 -23.24 -60.27
CA LEU A 5 -11.64 -22.79 -59.27
C LEU A 5 -10.89 -22.20 -58.10
N ALA A 6 -11.12 -20.92 -57.78
CA ALA A 6 -10.54 -20.24 -56.66
C ALA A 6 -11.43 -20.43 -55.41
N PHE A 7 -10.87 -21.00 -54.36
CA PHE A 7 -11.48 -21.08 -53.01
C PHE A 7 -11.01 -19.92 -52.14
N LEU A 8 -11.93 -19.04 -51.76
CA LEU A 8 -11.75 -18.05 -50.72
C LEU A 8 -11.98 -18.72 -49.36
N LEU A 9 -10.92 -18.89 -48.59
CA LEU A 9 -10.98 -19.24 -47.18
C LEU A 9 -10.88 -17.96 -46.33
N GLY A 10 -12.03 -17.58 -45.76
CA GLY A 10 -12.08 -16.56 -44.71
C GLY A 10 -11.57 -17.15 -43.39
N THR A 11 -10.45 -16.65 -42.89
CA THR A 11 -9.95 -16.96 -41.57
C THR A 11 -10.53 -15.96 -40.56
N SER A 12 -11.55 -16.39 -39.84
CA SER A 12 -12.00 -15.72 -38.62
C SER A 12 -10.99 -15.97 -37.50
N CYS A 13 -10.36 -14.92 -37.04
CA CYS A 13 -9.49 -14.94 -35.86
C CYS A 13 -10.36 -14.96 -34.60
N PRO A 14 -10.26 -15.93 -33.69
CA PRO A 14 -10.93 -15.86 -32.43
C PRO A 14 -10.16 -14.91 -31.51
N ALA A 15 -10.86 -13.91 -30.96
CA ALA A 15 -10.38 -13.06 -29.90
C ALA A 15 -10.08 -13.92 -28.66
N VAL A 16 -8.81 -14.12 -28.37
CA VAL A 16 -8.35 -14.77 -27.14
C VAL A 16 -8.44 -13.74 -26.03
N SER A 17 -9.48 -13.89 -25.20
CA SER A 17 -9.60 -13.22 -23.92
C SER A 17 -8.56 -13.81 -22.96
N LEU A 18 -7.42 -13.15 -22.81
CA LEU A 18 -6.45 -13.46 -21.75
C LEU A 18 -6.98 -12.93 -20.41
N ARG A 19 -7.76 -13.76 -19.74
CA ARG A 19 -7.87 -13.68 -18.28
C ARG A 19 -6.62 -14.36 -17.74
N ALA A 20 -5.67 -13.55 -17.25
CA ALA A 20 -4.60 -14.05 -16.40
C ALA A 20 -5.24 -14.47 -15.06
N GLN A 21 -5.56 -15.76 -14.94
CA GLN A 21 -5.68 -16.42 -13.65
C GLN A 21 -4.24 -16.57 -13.14
N GLU A 22 -3.87 -15.84 -12.11
CA GLU A 22 -2.72 -16.20 -11.28
C GLU A 22 -3.03 -17.55 -10.61
N GLU A 23 -2.64 -18.62 -11.26
CA GLU A 23 -2.56 -19.93 -10.62
C GLU A 23 -1.51 -19.82 -9.51
N ALA A 24 -1.97 -19.90 -8.27
CA ALA A 24 -1.08 -20.05 -7.12
C ALA A 24 -0.15 -21.26 -7.40
N PRO A 25 1.18 -21.13 -7.18
CA PRO A 25 2.10 -22.21 -7.41
C PRO A 25 1.65 -23.42 -6.59
N LEU A 26 1.52 -24.57 -7.24
CA LEU A 26 1.25 -25.85 -6.60
C LEU A 26 2.26 -26.03 -5.47
N ILE A 27 1.77 -26.05 -4.24
CA ILE A 27 2.59 -26.32 -3.06
C ILE A 27 3.10 -27.75 -3.25
N GLU A 28 4.38 -27.89 -3.54
CA GLU A 28 5.05 -29.17 -3.52
C GLU A 28 4.96 -29.71 -2.09
N GLN A 29 4.02 -30.63 -1.86
CA GLN A 29 3.82 -31.23 -0.55
C GLN A 29 5.10 -31.99 -0.19
N ARG A 30 5.80 -31.51 0.83
CA ARG A 30 6.94 -32.20 1.40
C ARG A 30 6.46 -33.59 1.83
N GLN A 31 6.83 -34.63 1.10
CA GLN A 31 6.57 -35.99 1.54
C GLN A 31 7.40 -36.26 2.81
N PRO A 32 6.81 -36.85 3.84
CA PRO A 32 7.56 -37.21 5.05
C PRO A 32 8.68 -38.18 4.66
N SER A 33 9.89 -37.89 5.10
CA SER A 33 11.10 -38.61 4.71
C SER A 33 11.30 -39.93 5.43
N SER A 34 10.49 -40.20 6.47
CA SER A 34 10.53 -41.47 7.23
C SER A 34 9.21 -41.81 7.92
N PRO A 35 8.94 -43.10 8.22
CA PRO A 35 7.80 -43.51 9.01
C PRO A 35 7.73 -42.88 10.43
N ALA A 36 8.87 -42.54 10.99
CA ALA A 36 8.96 -41.87 12.30
C ALA A 36 8.45 -40.42 12.24
N GLU A 37 8.77 -39.68 11.19
CA GLU A 37 8.24 -38.33 11.00
C GLU A 37 6.71 -38.30 10.75
N VAL A 38 6.18 -39.32 10.10
CA VAL A 38 4.73 -39.49 9.93
C VAL A 38 4.06 -39.67 11.27
N ASN A 39 4.62 -40.51 12.14
CA ASN A 39 4.06 -40.80 13.48
C ASN A 39 4.09 -39.54 14.39
N ASP A 40 5.19 -38.81 14.40
CA ASP A 40 5.33 -37.56 15.18
C ASP A 40 4.33 -36.49 14.73
N ASN A 41 4.13 -36.30 13.42
CA ASN A 41 3.12 -35.38 12.92
C ASN A 41 1.70 -35.76 13.34
N TYR A 42 1.36 -37.04 13.38
CA TYR A 42 0.06 -37.51 13.83
C TYR A 42 -0.17 -37.23 15.31
N GLU A 43 0.84 -37.44 16.17
CA GLU A 43 0.74 -37.16 17.60
C GLU A 43 0.51 -35.65 17.86
N GLN A 44 1.19 -34.78 17.16
CA GLN A 44 1.01 -33.31 17.27
C GLN A 44 -0.40 -32.88 16.85
N ILE A 45 -0.93 -33.42 15.76
CA ILE A 45 -2.30 -33.15 15.33
C ILE A 45 -3.31 -33.68 16.32
N ARG A 46 -3.10 -34.89 16.86
CA ARG A 46 -3.94 -35.49 17.87
C ARG A 46 -4.01 -34.63 19.12
N LEU A 47 -2.88 -34.09 19.60
CA LEU A 47 -2.84 -33.16 20.72
C LEU A 47 -3.75 -31.94 20.50
N LEU A 48 -3.74 -31.34 19.31
CA LEU A 48 -4.63 -30.22 18.98
C LEU A 48 -6.12 -30.63 19.05
N VAL A 49 -6.45 -31.81 18.55
CA VAL A 49 -7.82 -32.34 18.58
C VAL A 49 -8.27 -32.61 20.00
N ASP A 50 -7.41 -33.22 20.84
CA ASP A 50 -7.70 -33.52 22.23
C ASP A 50 -7.93 -32.21 23.03
N ILE A 51 -7.11 -31.19 22.84
CA ILE A 51 -7.29 -29.84 23.43
C ILE A 51 -8.64 -29.26 23.03
N LEU A 52 -8.99 -29.31 21.73
CA LEU A 52 -10.27 -28.80 21.23
C LEU A 52 -11.45 -29.50 21.91
N GLN A 53 -11.42 -30.84 22.02
CA GLN A 53 -12.47 -31.61 22.66
C GLN A 53 -12.57 -31.30 24.16
N HIS A 54 -11.45 -31.16 24.88
CA HIS A 54 -11.46 -30.76 26.27
C HIS A 54 -12.10 -29.37 26.47
N ILE A 55 -11.79 -28.39 25.63
CA ILE A 55 -12.39 -27.06 25.71
C ILE A 55 -13.91 -27.16 25.48
N GLU A 56 -14.34 -27.84 24.40
CA GLU A 56 -15.76 -27.96 24.06
C GLU A 56 -16.57 -28.65 25.15
N ASN A 57 -15.98 -29.66 25.84
CA ASN A 57 -16.69 -30.47 26.84
C ASN A 57 -16.63 -29.91 28.27
N GLN A 58 -15.61 -29.10 28.60
CA GLN A 58 -15.34 -28.74 30.00
C GLN A 58 -15.33 -27.22 30.24
N TYR A 59 -15.28 -26.37 29.18
CA TYR A 59 -15.33 -24.94 29.41
C TYR A 59 -16.68 -24.51 29.98
N VAL A 60 -16.66 -23.51 30.86
CA VAL A 60 -17.85 -23.08 31.63
C VAL A 60 -18.97 -22.51 30.73
N GLU A 61 -18.64 -21.99 29.57
CA GLU A 61 -19.61 -21.44 28.62
C GLU A 61 -19.54 -22.19 27.30
N THR A 62 -20.62 -22.11 26.50
CA THR A 62 -20.65 -22.65 25.13
C THR A 62 -19.72 -21.87 24.23
N VAL A 63 -18.83 -22.57 23.49
CA VAL A 63 -17.89 -21.96 22.55
C VAL A 63 -18.17 -22.47 21.15
N GLU A 64 -17.96 -21.57 20.16
CA GLU A 64 -18.01 -21.98 18.76
C GLU A 64 -16.68 -22.59 18.33
N ARG A 65 -16.72 -23.83 17.83
CA ARG A 65 -15.55 -24.55 17.31
C ARG A 65 -14.73 -23.72 16.31
N LYS A 66 -15.43 -22.98 15.44
CA LYS A 66 -14.79 -22.12 14.44
C LYS A 66 -13.84 -21.11 15.08
N ASN A 67 -14.27 -20.44 16.16
CA ASN A 67 -13.47 -19.45 16.86
C ASN A 67 -12.22 -20.07 17.51
N LEU A 68 -12.34 -21.29 18.03
CA LEU A 68 -11.20 -22.03 18.59
C LEU A 68 -10.19 -22.40 17.50
N VAL A 69 -10.67 -22.89 16.34
CA VAL A 69 -9.81 -23.24 15.20
C VAL A 69 -9.12 -22.00 14.65
N TYR A 70 -9.82 -20.87 14.52
CA TYR A 70 -9.24 -19.60 14.05
C TYR A 70 -8.20 -19.05 15.05
N GLY A 71 -8.49 -19.14 16.35
CA GLY A 71 -7.54 -18.79 17.41
C GLY A 71 -6.27 -19.64 17.36
N ALA A 72 -6.42 -20.95 17.15
CA ALA A 72 -5.28 -21.85 16.98
C ALA A 72 -4.46 -21.52 15.73
N ALA A 73 -5.11 -21.31 14.58
CA ALA A 73 -4.45 -20.90 13.33
C ALA A 73 -3.67 -19.59 13.49
N ALA A 74 -4.30 -18.58 14.11
CA ALA A 74 -3.65 -17.30 14.41
C ALA A 74 -2.47 -17.49 15.38
N GLY A 75 -2.60 -18.37 16.39
CA GLY A 75 -1.53 -18.73 17.31
C GLY A 75 -0.33 -19.35 16.60
N MET A 76 -0.55 -20.33 15.74
CA MET A 76 0.51 -20.98 14.96
C MET A 76 1.29 -19.97 14.11
N VAL A 77 0.58 -19.12 13.37
CA VAL A 77 1.22 -18.15 12.48
C VAL A 77 2.01 -17.09 13.25
N ARG A 78 1.53 -16.68 14.42
CA ARG A 78 2.21 -15.70 15.30
C ARG A 78 3.59 -16.17 15.78
N THR A 79 3.84 -17.47 15.82
CA THR A 79 5.16 -18.01 16.23
C THR A 79 6.24 -17.84 15.18
N LEU A 80 5.90 -17.45 13.94
CA LEU A 80 6.83 -17.41 12.82
C LEU A 80 7.60 -16.08 12.74
N ASP A 81 6.87 -14.99 12.65
CA ASP A 81 7.41 -13.62 12.52
C ASP A 81 6.29 -12.58 12.73
N PRO A 82 6.63 -11.27 12.92
CA PRO A 82 5.63 -10.23 13.16
C PRO A 82 4.75 -9.89 11.95
N PHE A 83 5.09 -10.36 10.75
CA PHE A 83 4.41 -10.00 9.50
C PHE A 83 3.48 -11.10 8.99
N SER A 84 3.72 -12.34 9.37
CA SER A 84 2.84 -13.47 9.06
C SER A 84 1.57 -13.40 9.89
N GLN A 85 0.41 -13.67 9.26
CA GLN A 85 -0.89 -13.53 9.90
C GLN A 85 -1.92 -14.49 9.29
N PHE A 86 -2.78 -15.04 10.14
CA PHE A 86 -4.03 -15.66 9.72
C PHE A 86 -5.07 -14.55 9.54
N LEU A 87 -5.72 -14.54 8.38
CA LEU A 87 -6.76 -13.58 8.01
C LEU A 87 -8.10 -14.31 8.00
N GLU A 88 -9.01 -13.88 8.83
CA GLU A 88 -10.40 -14.31 8.75
C GLU A 88 -11.03 -13.85 7.42
N PRO A 89 -12.14 -14.48 6.95
CA PRO A 89 -12.71 -14.16 5.65
C PRO A 89 -12.97 -12.66 5.40
N GLU A 90 -13.47 -11.96 6.41
CA GLU A 90 -13.72 -10.52 6.29
C GLU A 90 -12.43 -9.71 6.19
N ALA A 91 -11.42 -10.02 7.02
CA ALA A 91 -10.13 -9.34 6.96
C ALA A 91 -9.39 -9.60 5.63
N HIS A 92 -9.51 -10.83 5.09
CA HIS A 92 -8.98 -11.16 3.75
C HIS A 92 -9.65 -10.33 2.66
N LYS A 93 -10.97 -10.18 2.72
CA LYS A 93 -11.74 -9.38 1.77
C LYS A 93 -11.39 -7.88 1.89
N GLU A 94 -11.26 -7.37 3.12
CA GLU A 94 -10.85 -5.97 3.36
C GLU A 94 -9.46 -5.71 2.77
N MET A 95 -8.49 -6.57 3.03
CA MET A 95 -7.13 -6.45 2.48
C MET A 95 -7.13 -6.44 0.93
N ARG A 96 -7.93 -7.30 0.28
CA ARG A 96 -8.07 -7.27 -1.18
C ARG A 96 -8.62 -5.95 -1.68
N THR A 97 -9.66 -5.44 -1.02
CA THR A 97 -10.29 -4.16 -1.36
C THR A 97 -9.29 -2.99 -1.23
N GLU A 98 -8.43 -3.03 -0.21
CA GLU A 98 -7.38 -2.01 -0.02
C GLU A 98 -6.32 -2.08 -1.13
N THR A 99 -5.89 -3.28 -1.50
CA THR A 99 -4.90 -3.45 -2.58
C THR A 99 -5.44 -3.09 -3.97
N GLU A 100 -6.73 -3.33 -4.22
CA GLU A 100 -7.43 -2.89 -5.44
C GLU A 100 -7.56 -1.36 -5.51
N GLY A 101 -7.31 -0.65 -4.40
CA GLY A 101 -7.31 0.81 -4.33
C GLY A 101 -8.69 1.45 -4.47
N GLN A 102 -9.76 0.68 -4.24
CA GLN A 102 -11.12 1.17 -4.29
C GLN A 102 -12.05 0.35 -3.39
N PHE A 103 -13.00 1.02 -2.76
CA PHE A 103 -14.01 0.38 -1.92
C PHE A 103 -15.36 1.07 -2.02
N GLY A 104 -16.44 0.33 -1.73
CA GLY A 104 -17.77 0.91 -1.62
C GLY A 104 -17.94 1.59 -0.26
N GLY A 105 -18.29 2.87 -0.26
CA GLY A 105 -18.44 3.62 0.97
C GLY A 105 -18.94 5.06 0.77
N LEU A 106 -18.77 5.89 1.80
CA LEU A 106 -19.24 7.27 1.83
C LEU A 106 -18.16 8.29 1.45
N GLY A 107 -16.87 7.90 1.52
CA GLY A 107 -15.74 8.80 1.28
C GLY A 107 -15.49 9.76 2.43
N ILE A 108 -15.37 9.24 3.65
CA ILE A 108 -15.04 10.02 4.85
C ILE A 108 -13.84 9.40 5.57
N ARG A 109 -12.97 10.25 6.11
CA ARG A 109 -12.00 9.87 7.13
C ARG A 109 -12.62 10.08 8.49
N ILE A 110 -12.53 9.08 9.35
CA ILE A 110 -13.15 9.07 10.68
C ILE A 110 -12.14 8.67 11.74
N ALA A 111 -12.39 9.11 12.96
CA ALA A 111 -11.66 8.70 14.16
C ALA A 111 -12.60 8.60 15.36
N ILE A 112 -12.15 7.93 16.41
CA ILE A 112 -12.84 7.96 17.70
C ILE A 112 -12.27 9.12 18.53
N ARG A 113 -13.14 10.03 18.98
CA ARG A 113 -12.81 11.11 19.92
C ARG A 113 -13.87 11.15 21.01
N ASP A 114 -13.43 11.13 22.26
CA ASP A 114 -14.30 11.14 23.44
C ASP A 114 -15.41 10.06 23.40
N GLY A 115 -15.05 8.87 22.90
CA GLY A 115 -15.97 7.74 22.78
C GLY A 115 -16.99 7.83 21.63
N TRP A 116 -16.89 8.84 20.77
CA TRP A 116 -17.76 9.04 19.60
C TRP A 116 -17.02 8.95 18.29
N LEU A 117 -17.74 8.52 17.26
CA LEU A 117 -17.25 8.53 15.89
C LEU A 117 -17.30 9.95 15.32
N VAL A 118 -16.15 10.50 14.97
CA VAL A 118 -16.01 11.87 14.46
C VAL A 118 -15.47 11.87 13.04
N VAL A 119 -16.04 12.68 12.19
CA VAL A 119 -15.56 12.96 10.83
C VAL A 119 -14.31 13.82 10.91
N ILE A 120 -13.17 13.30 10.49
CA ILE A 120 -11.93 14.08 10.37
C ILE A 120 -12.01 14.95 9.12
N THR A 121 -12.39 14.34 7.98
CA THR A 121 -12.62 15.05 6.73
C THR A 121 -13.44 14.20 5.76
N PRO A 122 -14.43 14.75 5.05
CA PRO A 122 -15.00 14.13 3.87
C PRO A 122 -14.01 14.25 2.70
N LEU A 123 -13.93 13.22 1.88
CA LEU A 123 -13.08 13.24 0.68
C LEU A 123 -13.78 14.01 -0.45
N PRO A 124 -13.09 14.88 -1.19
CA PRO A 124 -13.68 15.62 -2.32
C PRO A 124 -14.36 14.68 -3.33
N ASP A 125 -15.45 15.15 -3.94
CA ASP A 125 -16.21 14.46 -4.97
C ASP A 125 -16.84 13.11 -4.54
N THR A 126 -16.96 12.87 -3.22
CA THR A 126 -17.59 11.66 -2.66
C THR A 126 -19.02 11.90 -2.18
N PRO A 127 -19.81 10.83 -1.92
CA PRO A 127 -21.18 10.99 -1.42
C PRO A 127 -21.30 11.85 -0.18
N ALA A 128 -20.47 11.62 0.82
CA ALA A 128 -20.50 12.39 2.05
C ALA A 128 -20.18 13.89 1.83
N TYR A 129 -19.21 14.19 0.97
CA TYR A 129 -18.87 15.56 0.60
C TYR A 129 -20.06 16.28 -0.06
N ARG A 130 -20.70 15.62 -1.04
CA ARG A 130 -21.89 16.19 -1.73
C ARG A 130 -23.11 16.38 -0.82
N MET A 131 -23.23 15.55 0.21
CA MET A 131 -24.30 15.67 1.22
C MET A 131 -24.03 16.76 2.27
N GLY A 132 -22.88 17.45 2.21
CA GLY A 132 -22.54 18.54 3.13
C GLY A 132 -22.14 18.06 4.53
N ILE A 133 -21.59 16.85 4.64
CA ILE A 133 -20.93 16.39 5.88
C ILE A 133 -19.62 17.16 6.02
N LEU A 134 -19.34 17.66 7.22
CA LEU A 134 -18.20 18.54 7.49
C LEU A 134 -17.18 17.90 8.45
N PRO A 135 -15.93 18.38 8.45
CA PRO A 135 -14.97 18.06 9.52
C PRO A 135 -15.54 18.44 10.89
N GLY A 136 -15.33 17.57 11.89
CA GLY A 136 -15.85 17.76 13.24
C GLY A 136 -17.26 17.21 13.49
N ASP A 137 -18.02 16.88 12.45
CA ASP A 137 -19.34 16.24 12.58
C ASP A 137 -19.22 14.93 13.37
N LYS A 138 -20.06 14.73 14.39
CA LYS A 138 -20.16 13.48 15.16
C LYS A 138 -21.22 12.59 14.53
N ILE A 139 -20.83 11.41 14.04
CA ILE A 139 -21.78 10.39 13.59
C ILE A 139 -22.28 9.66 14.85
N VAL A 140 -23.47 10.00 15.32
CA VAL A 140 -24.03 9.47 16.58
C VAL A 140 -24.82 8.17 16.38
N LYS A 141 -25.31 7.90 15.15
CA LYS A 141 -25.97 6.63 14.80
C LYS A 141 -25.58 6.17 13.40
N ILE A 142 -25.53 4.85 13.20
CA ILE A 142 -25.44 4.18 11.90
C ILE A 142 -26.54 3.12 11.86
N GLU A 143 -27.42 3.15 10.84
CA GLU A 143 -28.59 2.26 10.71
C GLU A 143 -29.49 2.26 11.97
N GLY A 144 -29.60 3.41 12.63
CA GLY A 144 -30.39 3.57 13.87
C GLY A 144 -29.66 3.14 15.16
N GLU A 145 -28.53 2.44 15.08
CA GLU A 145 -27.74 2.02 16.23
C GLU A 145 -26.75 3.09 16.68
N SER A 146 -26.60 3.30 18.00
CA SER A 146 -25.65 4.26 18.56
C SER A 146 -24.21 3.87 18.23
N THR A 147 -23.38 4.89 17.93
CA THR A 147 -21.94 4.73 17.71
C THR A 147 -21.11 4.95 18.98
N GLN A 148 -21.73 5.25 20.10
CA GLN A 148 -21.03 5.46 21.37
C GLN A 148 -20.34 4.18 21.85
N GLY A 149 -19.01 4.25 22.02
CA GLY A 149 -18.21 3.09 22.46
C GLY A 149 -17.97 2.03 21.39
N VAL A 150 -18.43 2.23 20.16
CA VAL A 150 -18.18 1.33 19.01
C VAL A 150 -16.71 1.43 18.60
N SER A 151 -16.08 0.30 18.26
CA SER A 151 -14.74 0.33 17.71
C SER A 151 -14.69 0.99 16.33
N LEU A 152 -13.54 1.58 15.96
CA LEU A 152 -13.38 2.19 14.63
C LEU A 152 -13.62 1.16 13.51
N ASN A 153 -13.13 -0.08 13.69
CA ASN A 153 -13.32 -1.15 12.71
C ASN A 153 -14.80 -1.51 12.51
N ASP A 154 -15.57 -1.63 13.59
CA ASP A 154 -16.99 -1.95 13.47
C ASP A 154 -17.79 -0.81 12.82
N ALA A 155 -17.43 0.44 13.12
CA ALA A 155 -18.00 1.60 12.46
C ALA A 155 -17.68 1.60 10.95
N VAL A 156 -16.43 1.34 10.56
CA VAL A 156 -16.00 1.22 9.17
C VAL A 156 -16.77 0.11 8.44
N LYS A 157 -16.93 -1.07 9.06
CA LYS A 157 -17.71 -2.18 8.48
C LYS A 157 -19.16 -1.79 8.18
N LYS A 158 -19.81 -1.04 9.08
CA LYS A 158 -21.19 -0.56 8.87
C LYS A 158 -21.30 0.54 7.81
N LEU A 159 -20.31 1.43 7.72
CA LEU A 159 -20.29 2.52 6.73
C LEU A 159 -19.91 2.04 5.33
N ARG A 160 -18.99 1.07 5.22
CA ARG A 160 -18.63 0.40 3.95
C ARG A 160 -19.77 -0.51 3.50
N GLY A 161 -19.77 -0.89 2.22
CA GLY A 161 -20.72 -1.83 1.64
C GLY A 161 -20.71 -1.80 0.13
N LYS A 162 -21.59 -2.58 -0.51
CA LYS A 162 -21.67 -2.62 -1.98
C LYS A 162 -22.02 -1.23 -2.52
N PRO A 163 -21.34 -0.76 -3.59
CA PRO A 163 -21.74 0.46 -4.29
C PRO A 163 -23.20 0.38 -4.71
N LYS A 164 -23.88 1.54 -4.72
CA LYS A 164 -25.32 1.69 -5.02
C LYS A 164 -26.26 1.11 -3.94
N THR A 165 -25.75 0.83 -2.72
CA THR A 165 -26.59 0.57 -1.54
C THR A 165 -26.63 1.81 -0.66
N GLU A 166 -27.70 1.99 0.10
CA GLU A 166 -27.85 3.09 1.02
C GLU A 166 -27.31 2.74 2.41
N VAL A 167 -26.90 3.77 3.15
CA VAL A 167 -26.67 3.71 4.58
C VAL A 167 -27.26 4.95 5.24
N LYS A 168 -27.93 4.76 6.36
CA LYS A 168 -28.51 5.85 7.17
C LYS A 168 -27.55 6.20 8.29
N ILE A 169 -27.19 7.48 8.39
CA ILE A 169 -26.37 8.00 9.48
C ILE A 169 -27.05 9.20 10.12
N SER A 170 -26.94 9.30 11.44
CA SER A 170 -27.37 10.51 12.18
C SER A 170 -26.12 11.27 12.60
N VAL A 171 -26.05 12.52 12.22
CA VAL A 171 -24.90 13.39 12.44
C VAL A 171 -25.26 14.53 13.37
N LEU A 172 -24.50 14.70 14.45
CA LEU A 172 -24.60 15.84 15.36
C LEU A 172 -23.44 16.80 15.09
N ARG A 173 -23.77 18.00 14.65
CA ARG A 173 -22.80 19.07 14.38
C ARG A 173 -22.60 19.94 15.60
N GLU A 174 -21.39 20.44 15.79
CA GLU A 174 -21.10 21.38 16.88
C GLU A 174 -22.01 22.62 16.81
N GLY A 175 -22.63 22.97 17.94
CA GLY A 175 -23.63 24.05 18.03
C GLY A 175 -25.05 23.65 17.69
N GLU A 176 -25.33 22.47 17.15
CA GLU A 176 -26.67 21.94 16.92
C GLU A 176 -27.17 21.16 18.15
N LYS A 177 -28.47 21.25 18.45
CA LYS A 177 -29.08 20.55 19.61
C LYS A 177 -29.53 19.14 19.28
N GLU A 178 -29.87 18.88 18.02
CA GLU A 178 -30.43 17.61 17.57
C GLU A 178 -29.64 17.06 16.40
N PRO A 179 -29.43 15.74 16.34
CA PRO A 179 -28.78 15.11 15.20
C PRO A 179 -29.64 15.18 13.94
N LYS A 180 -29.00 15.39 12.81
CA LYS A 180 -29.63 15.39 11.49
C LYS A 180 -29.41 14.05 10.82
N ASP A 181 -30.44 13.46 10.24
CA ASP A 181 -30.39 12.20 9.53
C ASP A 181 -30.04 12.42 8.07
N TYR A 182 -29.10 11.57 7.59
CA TYR A 182 -28.66 11.50 6.20
C TYR A 182 -28.83 10.07 5.69
N THR A 183 -29.47 9.90 4.55
CA THR A 183 -29.46 8.67 3.78
C THR A 183 -28.43 8.84 2.67
N VAL A 184 -27.31 8.17 2.78
CA VAL A 184 -26.17 8.33 1.87
C VAL A 184 -26.03 7.09 1.01
N MET A 185 -26.00 7.25 -0.31
CA MET A 185 -25.75 6.16 -1.24
C MET A 185 -24.25 5.87 -1.28
N ARG A 186 -23.86 4.61 -1.07
CA ARG A 186 -22.46 4.19 -1.18
C ARG A 186 -22.01 4.23 -2.63
N GLU A 187 -20.84 4.77 -2.88
CA GLU A 187 -20.18 4.78 -4.18
C GLU A 187 -18.81 4.12 -4.11
N ILE A 188 -18.20 3.90 -5.26
CA ILE A 188 -16.81 3.48 -5.34
C ILE A 188 -15.93 4.65 -4.94
N ILE A 189 -15.25 4.53 -3.81
CA ILE A 189 -14.27 5.49 -3.32
C ILE A 189 -12.90 5.04 -3.76
N ARG A 190 -12.19 5.90 -4.49
CA ARG A 190 -10.81 5.62 -4.91
C ARG A 190 -9.83 6.11 -3.87
N ILE A 191 -8.86 5.27 -3.54
CA ILE A 191 -7.75 5.61 -2.67
C ILE A 191 -6.73 6.41 -3.50
N THR A 192 -6.33 7.57 -3.02
CA THR A 192 -5.29 8.39 -3.66
C THR A 192 -3.92 7.89 -3.19
N SER A 193 -3.19 7.20 -4.06
CA SER A 193 -1.83 6.72 -3.78
C SER A 193 -0.73 7.65 -4.28
N VAL A 194 -1.06 8.62 -5.14
CA VAL A 194 -0.12 9.55 -5.75
C VAL A 194 -0.62 10.98 -5.62
N LYS A 195 0.23 11.87 -5.14
CA LYS A 195 -0.03 13.30 -5.10
C LYS A 195 1.10 14.06 -5.77
N GLY A 196 0.79 15.09 -6.56
CA GLY A 196 1.80 15.85 -7.29
C GLY A 196 1.53 17.34 -7.33
N LYS A 197 2.61 18.13 -7.38
CA LYS A 197 2.57 19.59 -7.55
C LYS A 197 3.88 20.10 -8.13
N MET A 198 3.87 21.32 -8.68
CA MET A 198 5.11 22.03 -8.97
C MET A 198 5.68 22.65 -7.68
N LEU A 199 6.99 22.52 -7.48
CA LEU A 199 7.73 23.22 -6.40
C LEU A 199 8.30 24.55 -6.90
N THR A 200 8.75 24.56 -8.15
CA THR A 200 9.23 25.72 -8.90
C THR A 200 8.72 25.61 -10.33
N ASP A 201 9.01 26.57 -11.18
CA ASP A 201 8.62 26.53 -12.61
C ASP A 201 9.20 25.32 -13.37
N ALA A 202 10.27 24.69 -12.86
CA ALA A 202 10.96 23.57 -13.51
C ALA A 202 10.98 22.27 -12.71
N ILE A 203 10.73 22.30 -11.39
CA ILE A 203 10.83 21.14 -10.50
C ILE A 203 9.46 20.65 -10.11
N GLY A 204 9.10 19.45 -10.57
CA GLY A 204 7.93 18.72 -10.13
C GLY A 204 8.21 17.94 -8.82
N TYR A 205 7.18 17.76 -8.04
CA TYR A 205 7.20 16.96 -6.82
C TYR A 205 6.06 15.96 -6.88
N VAL A 206 6.39 14.70 -6.65
CA VAL A 206 5.42 13.60 -6.57
C VAL A 206 5.67 12.85 -5.28
N HIS A 207 4.62 12.71 -4.46
CA HIS A 207 4.61 11.90 -3.25
C HIS A 207 3.82 10.63 -3.51
N LEU A 208 4.46 9.48 -3.34
CA LEU A 208 3.82 8.17 -3.31
C LEU A 208 3.46 7.85 -1.86
N ILE A 209 2.19 7.54 -1.63
CA ILE A 209 1.64 7.29 -0.29
C ILE A 209 1.68 5.80 0.03
N GLU A 210 1.39 4.97 -0.99
CA GLU A 210 1.38 3.50 -0.92
C GLU A 210 1.37 2.90 -2.33
N PHE A 211 1.71 1.61 -2.44
CA PHE A 211 1.71 0.87 -3.71
C PHE A 211 0.47 -0.01 -3.82
N ILE A 212 -0.56 0.49 -4.50
CA ILE A 212 -1.81 -0.22 -4.85
C ILE A 212 -1.89 -0.40 -6.36
N GLU A 213 -2.85 -1.18 -6.87
CA GLU A 213 -2.95 -1.47 -8.31
C GLU A 213 -2.94 -0.22 -9.22
N PRO A 214 -3.67 0.88 -8.92
CA PRO A 214 -3.70 2.06 -9.79
C PRO A 214 -2.45 2.94 -9.71
N THR A 215 -1.52 2.75 -8.75
CA THR A 215 -0.41 3.68 -8.45
C THR A 215 0.43 4.02 -9.67
N ARG A 216 0.80 3.03 -10.51
CA ARG A 216 1.56 3.31 -11.74
C ARG A 216 0.81 4.24 -12.68
N ASN A 217 -0.48 4.00 -12.89
CA ASN A 217 -1.29 4.80 -13.82
C ASN A 217 -1.49 6.22 -13.29
N ASP A 218 -1.74 6.36 -11.99
CA ASP A 218 -1.88 7.65 -11.32
C ASP A 218 -0.55 8.42 -11.34
N LEU A 219 0.59 7.74 -11.16
CA LEU A 219 1.92 8.33 -11.29
C LEU A 219 2.14 8.88 -12.71
N VAL A 220 1.89 8.08 -13.75
CA VAL A 220 2.06 8.50 -15.14
C VAL A 220 1.14 9.67 -15.48
N LYS A 221 -0.10 9.67 -15.02
CA LYS A 221 -1.03 10.79 -15.19
C LYS A 221 -0.49 12.05 -14.52
N THR A 222 -0.05 11.95 -13.28
CA THR A 222 0.51 13.07 -12.52
C THR A 222 1.76 13.64 -13.18
N LEU A 223 2.67 12.77 -13.65
CA LEU A 223 3.88 13.23 -14.36
C LEU A 223 3.55 13.98 -15.64
N LYS A 224 2.58 13.51 -16.44
CA LYS A 224 2.13 14.23 -17.65
C LYS A 224 1.50 15.58 -17.33
N GLU A 225 0.74 15.68 -16.25
CA GLU A 225 0.16 16.95 -15.79
C GLU A 225 1.26 17.95 -15.37
N LEU A 226 2.30 17.46 -14.68
CA LEU A 226 3.43 18.30 -14.29
C LEU A 226 4.32 18.69 -15.49
N GLU A 227 4.52 17.78 -16.44
CA GLU A 227 5.22 18.06 -17.70
C GLU A 227 4.50 19.16 -18.49
N GLY A 228 3.17 19.11 -18.58
CA GLY A 228 2.36 20.17 -19.19
C GLY A 228 2.45 21.52 -18.47
N LYS A 229 2.93 21.55 -17.21
CA LYS A 229 3.20 22.76 -16.43
C LYS A 229 4.67 23.20 -16.48
N GLY A 230 5.50 22.57 -17.32
CA GLY A 230 6.91 22.92 -17.50
C GLY A 230 7.91 22.13 -16.65
N MET A 231 7.50 21.02 -16.04
CA MET A 231 8.41 20.18 -15.27
C MET A 231 9.55 19.65 -16.16
N SER A 232 10.79 19.88 -15.74
CA SER A 232 12.01 19.35 -16.38
C SER A 232 12.88 18.52 -15.44
N SER A 233 12.54 18.48 -14.16
CA SER A 233 13.17 17.63 -13.15
C SER A 233 12.16 17.24 -12.04
N LEU A 234 12.44 16.14 -11.31
CA LEU A 234 11.49 15.51 -10.39
C LEU A 234 12.10 15.26 -9.02
N VAL A 235 11.36 15.60 -7.97
CA VAL A 235 11.51 15.05 -6.63
C VAL A 235 10.45 13.97 -6.44
N LEU A 236 10.86 12.71 -6.30
CA LEU A 236 9.99 11.58 -5.96
C LEU A 236 10.09 11.32 -4.46
N ASP A 237 9.03 11.59 -3.72
CA ASP A 237 9.01 11.43 -2.26
C ASP A 237 8.36 10.11 -1.87
N LEU A 238 9.14 9.25 -1.21
CA LEU A 238 8.73 7.96 -0.65
C LEU A 238 8.73 7.99 0.88
N ARG A 239 8.90 9.14 1.52
CA ARG A 239 8.91 9.25 2.97
C ARG A 239 7.55 8.84 3.54
N ASN A 240 7.55 8.04 4.60
CA ASN A 240 6.36 7.49 5.27
C ASN A 240 5.47 6.62 4.36
N ASP A 241 5.97 6.16 3.22
CA ASP A 241 5.28 5.17 2.37
C ASP A 241 5.61 3.75 2.90
N PRO A 242 4.65 3.03 3.48
CA PRO A 242 4.87 1.70 4.08
C PRO A 242 5.10 0.60 3.04
N GLY A 243 5.01 0.93 1.76
CA GLY A 243 5.08 -0.01 0.65
C GLY A 243 3.71 -0.39 0.11
N GLY A 244 3.52 -1.65 -0.19
CA GLY A 244 2.29 -2.20 -0.77
C GLY A 244 2.59 -3.35 -1.72
N LEU A 245 1.87 -3.42 -2.84
CA LEU A 245 2.01 -4.47 -3.83
C LEU A 245 3.40 -4.46 -4.50
N LEU A 246 4.06 -5.61 -4.51
CA LEU A 246 5.32 -5.82 -5.22
C LEU A 246 5.23 -5.44 -6.69
N THR A 247 4.18 -5.90 -7.36
CA THR A 247 3.93 -5.62 -8.78
C THR A 247 3.81 -4.14 -9.06
N SER A 248 3.10 -3.40 -8.20
CA SER A 248 2.93 -1.95 -8.32
C SER A 248 4.25 -1.19 -8.11
N ALA A 249 5.09 -1.62 -7.16
CA ALA A 249 6.43 -1.06 -6.95
C ALA A 249 7.34 -1.30 -8.17
N VAL A 250 7.33 -2.52 -8.72
CA VAL A 250 8.06 -2.86 -9.95
C VAL A 250 7.58 -2.02 -11.12
N ASP A 251 6.27 -1.89 -11.30
CA ASP A 251 5.68 -1.10 -12.39
C ASP A 251 5.95 0.41 -12.25
N THR A 252 6.09 0.90 -11.03
CA THR A 252 6.55 2.27 -10.74
C THR A 252 7.99 2.47 -11.22
N VAL A 253 8.90 1.52 -10.94
CA VAL A 253 10.28 1.58 -11.41
C VAL A 253 10.35 1.57 -12.96
N LYS A 254 9.50 0.79 -13.62
CA LYS A 254 9.42 0.71 -15.09
C LYS A 254 9.10 2.05 -15.77
N VAL A 255 8.53 3.01 -15.04
CA VAL A 255 8.29 4.38 -15.56
C VAL A 255 9.62 5.09 -15.85
N PHE A 256 10.67 4.80 -15.08
CA PHE A 256 11.96 5.49 -15.11
C PHE A 256 13.14 4.61 -15.58
N ILE A 257 13.02 3.31 -15.47
CA ILE A 257 14.03 2.32 -15.84
C ILE A 257 13.39 1.34 -16.82
N GLY A 258 14.05 1.10 -17.95
CA GLY A 258 13.62 0.16 -18.97
C GLY A 258 14.73 -0.79 -19.39
N SER A 259 14.64 -1.35 -20.60
CA SER A 259 15.69 -2.14 -21.26
C SER A 259 16.06 -3.43 -20.52
N GLN A 260 15.06 -4.20 -20.06
CA GLN A 260 15.23 -5.49 -19.39
C GLN A 260 16.07 -5.45 -18.11
N LYS A 261 16.28 -4.25 -17.53
CA LYS A 261 17.04 -4.11 -16.29
C LYS A 261 16.31 -4.79 -15.13
N LEU A 262 17.07 -5.47 -14.27
CA LEU A 262 16.56 -6.08 -13.06
C LEU A 262 16.07 -4.99 -12.10
N VAL A 263 14.85 -5.11 -11.58
CA VAL A 263 14.29 -4.18 -10.59
C VAL A 263 14.53 -4.72 -9.18
N VAL A 264 14.19 -5.96 -8.97
CA VAL A 264 14.28 -6.67 -7.70
C VAL A 264 14.26 -8.16 -7.99
N TYR A 265 14.85 -8.97 -7.13
CA TYR A 265 14.60 -10.41 -7.14
C TYR A 265 14.16 -10.88 -5.77
N THR A 266 13.39 -11.97 -5.76
CA THR A 266 12.97 -12.65 -4.53
C THR A 266 13.60 -14.02 -4.45
N GLN A 267 13.87 -14.48 -3.23
CA GLN A 267 14.39 -15.82 -3.00
C GLN A 267 13.91 -16.32 -1.63
N GLY A 268 13.39 -17.53 -1.58
CA GLY A 268 12.91 -18.19 -0.38
C GLY A 268 13.53 -19.56 -0.17
N ARG A 269 13.14 -20.23 0.92
CA ARG A 269 13.60 -21.60 1.21
C ARG A 269 13.10 -22.62 0.19
N SER A 270 11.82 -22.54 -0.16
CA SER A 270 11.13 -23.45 -1.08
C SER A 270 10.80 -22.79 -2.42
N GLN A 271 11.20 -21.54 -2.61
CA GLN A 271 10.98 -20.79 -3.84
C GLN A 271 12.33 -20.45 -4.45
N PRO A 272 12.60 -20.86 -5.70
CA PRO A 272 13.82 -20.48 -6.40
C PRO A 272 13.85 -18.96 -6.58
N ARG A 273 14.99 -18.44 -6.94
CA ARG A 273 15.14 -17.03 -7.28
C ARG A 273 14.18 -16.66 -8.42
N GLN A 274 13.38 -15.61 -8.18
CA GLN A 274 12.48 -15.01 -9.17
C GLN A 274 12.93 -13.57 -9.43
N ASP A 275 13.28 -13.28 -10.68
CA ASP A 275 13.69 -11.96 -11.15
C ASP A 275 12.49 -11.16 -11.65
N TYR A 276 12.36 -9.91 -11.17
CA TYR A 276 11.42 -8.93 -11.70
C TYR A 276 12.18 -7.87 -12.50
N ARG A 277 11.89 -7.79 -13.79
CA ARG A 277 12.62 -6.96 -14.73
C ARG A 277 11.75 -5.86 -15.32
N ALA A 278 12.38 -4.76 -15.72
CA ALA A 278 11.75 -3.71 -16.51
C ALA A 278 11.65 -4.15 -17.98
N ASP A 279 10.58 -4.86 -18.30
CA ASP A 279 10.29 -5.51 -19.58
C ASP A 279 9.72 -4.58 -20.65
N ILE A 280 9.50 -3.31 -20.32
CA ILE A 280 8.95 -2.27 -21.19
C ILE A 280 9.95 -1.13 -21.36
N GLN A 281 9.74 -0.29 -22.38
CA GLN A 281 10.48 0.96 -22.53
C GLN A 281 10.04 1.96 -21.46
N ALA A 282 11.01 2.56 -20.77
CA ALA A 282 10.72 3.60 -19.78
C ALA A 282 10.13 4.85 -20.45
N LEU A 283 9.14 5.45 -19.78
CA LEU A 283 8.51 6.70 -20.25
C LEU A 283 9.40 7.92 -19.98
N TYR A 284 10.11 7.93 -18.85
CA TYR A 284 10.96 9.04 -18.41
C TYR A 284 12.40 8.58 -18.11
N PRO A 285 13.13 7.97 -19.09
CA PRO A 285 14.45 7.37 -18.84
C PRO A 285 15.53 8.39 -18.50
N LYS A 286 15.38 9.63 -18.95
CA LYS A 286 16.38 10.71 -18.81
C LYS A 286 15.94 11.85 -17.87
N LEU A 287 14.73 11.83 -17.34
CA LEU A 287 14.24 12.88 -16.45
C LEU A 287 15.16 13.00 -15.22
N PRO A 288 15.81 14.13 -14.98
CA PRO A 288 16.58 14.36 -13.77
C PRO A 288 15.72 14.17 -12.53
N MET A 289 16.16 13.34 -11.58
CA MET A 289 15.35 13.05 -10.41
C MET A 289 16.16 12.77 -9.16
N VAL A 290 15.56 13.09 -8.02
CA VAL A 290 16.00 12.76 -6.67
C VAL A 290 14.87 11.98 -5.99
N VAL A 291 15.22 10.98 -5.19
CA VAL A 291 14.26 10.21 -4.39
C VAL A 291 14.47 10.52 -2.91
N LEU A 292 13.40 10.87 -2.20
CA LEU A 292 13.42 11.13 -0.77
C LEU A 292 12.94 9.90 -0.01
N VAL A 293 13.67 9.54 1.05
CA VAL A 293 13.32 8.39 1.91
C VAL A 293 13.52 8.75 3.38
N ASN A 294 12.85 8.01 4.27
CA ASN A 294 13.06 8.07 5.72
C ASN A 294 12.80 6.68 6.35
N HIS A 295 12.84 6.60 7.66
CA HIS A 295 12.59 5.36 8.39
C HIS A 295 11.17 4.78 8.21
N GLY A 296 10.20 5.59 7.74
CA GLY A 296 8.86 5.15 7.38
C GLY A 296 8.76 4.57 5.96
N SER A 297 9.81 4.72 5.12
CA SER A 297 9.88 4.12 3.79
C SER A 297 10.17 2.63 3.92
N ALA A 298 9.23 1.77 3.52
CA ALA A 298 9.33 0.33 3.74
C ALA A 298 8.93 -0.49 2.50
N SER A 299 9.39 -1.74 2.41
CA SER A 299 8.93 -2.74 1.43
C SER A 299 8.99 -2.23 -0.02
N GLY A 300 7.82 -1.96 -0.67
CA GLY A 300 7.75 -1.42 -2.04
C GLY A 300 8.57 -0.15 -2.25
N SER A 301 8.58 0.76 -1.27
CA SER A 301 9.40 1.98 -1.31
C SER A 301 10.90 1.66 -1.34
N GLU A 302 11.32 0.62 -0.61
CA GLU A 302 12.71 0.17 -0.58
C GLU A 302 13.12 -0.53 -1.88
N ILE A 303 12.17 -1.20 -2.55
CA ILE A 303 12.37 -1.75 -3.89
C ILE A 303 12.63 -0.61 -4.88
N VAL A 304 11.78 0.42 -4.87
CA VAL A 304 11.95 1.59 -5.75
C VAL A 304 13.27 2.30 -5.46
N ALA A 305 13.53 2.68 -4.21
CA ALA A 305 14.76 3.37 -3.83
C ALA A 305 16.02 2.56 -4.16
N GLY A 306 16.02 1.26 -3.84
CA GLY A 306 17.14 0.35 -4.11
C GLY A 306 17.40 0.16 -5.60
N ALA A 307 16.37 0.01 -6.42
CA ALA A 307 16.51 -0.09 -7.88
C ALA A 307 17.03 1.22 -8.49
N MET A 308 16.52 2.37 -8.06
CA MET A 308 16.99 3.68 -8.53
C MET A 308 18.46 3.92 -8.17
N GLN A 309 18.86 3.55 -6.95
CA GLN A 309 20.22 3.68 -6.46
C GLN A 309 21.19 2.75 -7.21
N ASP A 310 20.88 1.44 -7.28
CA ASP A 310 21.76 0.44 -7.90
C ASP A 310 21.97 0.70 -9.38
N HIS A 311 20.96 1.22 -10.10
CA HIS A 311 21.09 1.63 -11.49
C HIS A 311 21.62 3.04 -11.68
N LYS A 312 21.98 3.76 -10.61
CA LYS A 312 22.43 5.17 -10.66
C LYS A 312 21.43 6.06 -11.40
N ARG A 313 20.13 5.74 -11.28
CA ARG A 313 19.06 6.44 -11.99
C ARG A 313 18.66 7.72 -11.25
N ALA A 314 18.75 7.73 -9.94
CA ALA A 314 18.45 8.87 -9.09
C ALA A 314 19.40 8.90 -7.89
N VAL A 315 19.58 10.08 -7.30
CA VAL A 315 20.23 10.26 -6.00
C VAL A 315 19.19 10.05 -4.90
N ILE A 316 19.49 9.22 -3.94
CA ILE A 316 18.63 8.94 -2.79
C ILE A 316 19.04 9.83 -1.62
N ILE A 317 18.10 10.58 -1.03
CA ILE A 317 18.37 11.54 0.04
C ILE A 317 17.43 11.29 1.22
N GLY A 318 17.94 11.44 2.43
CA GLY A 318 17.14 11.40 3.67
C GLY A 318 17.70 10.50 4.74
N GLY A 319 16.85 9.80 5.46
CA GLY A 319 17.22 8.83 6.50
C GLY A 319 17.23 7.39 5.98
N GLN A 320 17.92 6.49 6.70
CA GLN A 320 17.89 5.05 6.40
C GLN A 320 16.46 4.52 6.45
N THR A 321 16.09 3.68 5.48
CA THR A 321 14.75 3.12 5.37
C THR A 321 14.48 2.03 6.41
N PHE A 322 13.26 1.55 6.49
CA PHE A 322 12.77 0.64 7.54
C PHE A 322 13.50 -0.70 7.57
N GLY A 323 13.77 -1.30 6.40
CA GLY A 323 14.37 -2.64 6.29
C GLY A 323 13.35 -3.79 6.25
N LYS A 324 12.16 -3.57 5.67
CA LYS A 324 11.17 -4.64 5.46
C LYS A 324 11.45 -5.38 4.16
N GLY A 325 12.41 -6.30 4.21
CA GLY A 325 12.81 -7.11 3.06
C GLY A 325 12.09 -8.46 2.96
N SER A 326 10.96 -8.68 3.64
CA SER A 326 10.18 -9.92 3.61
C SER A 326 9.07 -9.85 2.56
N VAL A 327 8.93 -10.93 1.77
CA VAL A 327 7.83 -11.13 0.81
C VAL A 327 6.69 -11.84 1.54
N GLN A 328 5.50 -11.24 1.53
CA GLN A 328 4.29 -11.89 2.04
C GLN A 328 3.49 -12.47 0.88
N SER A 329 3.27 -13.78 0.91
CA SER A 329 2.32 -14.45 0.01
C SER A 329 0.96 -14.58 0.70
N ILE A 330 -0.11 -14.35 -0.06
CA ILE A 330 -1.48 -14.55 0.40
C ILE A 330 -1.96 -15.89 -0.14
N ILE A 331 -2.23 -16.83 0.76
CA ILE A 331 -2.68 -18.18 0.45
C ILE A 331 -4.13 -18.29 0.90
N GLY A 332 -5.07 -18.25 -0.04
CA GLY A 332 -6.51 -18.41 0.23
C GLY A 332 -6.83 -19.82 0.73
N LEU A 333 -7.75 -19.92 1.70
CA LEU A 333 -8.27 -21.17 2.24
C LEU A 333 -9.72 -21.38 1.80
N ASN A 334 -10.20 -22.64 1.89
CA ASN A 334 -11.50 -23.04 1.33
C ASN A 334 -12.71 -22.35 1.98
N ASP A 335 -12.58 -21.85 3.19
CA ASP A 335 -13.63 -21.18 3.96
C ASP A 335 -13.66 -19.65 3.73
N GLY A 336 -12.82 -19.14 2.83
CA GLY A 336 -12.67 -17.72 2.53
C GLY A 336 -11.63 -17.00 3.40
N SER A 337 -11.10 -17.65 4.44
CA SER A 337 -9.95 -17.14 5.19
C SER A 337 -8.66 -17.24 4.37
N ALA A 338 -7.56 -16.66 4.85
CA ALA A 338 -6.28 -16.73 4.16
C ALA A 338 -5.10 -16.72 5.15
N LEU A 339 -3.97 -17.23 4.68
CA LEU A 339 -2.68 -17.06 5.34
C LEU A 339 -1.92 -15.95 4.61
N ARG A 340 -1.54 -14.89 5.30
CA ARG A 340 -0.48 -13.99 4.89
C ARG A 340 0.81 -14.52 5.48
N LEU A 341 1.69 -15.07 4.65
CA LEU A 341 2.85 -15.82 5.09
C LEU A 341 4.13 -15.25 4.48
N THR A 342 5.18 -15.09 5.28
CA THR A 342 6.51 -14.73 4.78
C THR A 342 7.13 -15.94 4.07
N THR A 343 7.25 -15.87 2.75
CA THR A 343 7.71 -16.97 1.90
C THR A 343 9.07 -16.75 1.27
N ALA A 344 9.51 -15.49 1.15
CA ALA A 344 10.79 -15.13 0.53
C ALA A 344 11.33 -13.80 1.10
N LYS A 345 12.53 -13.44 0.67
CA LYS A 345 13.15 -12.13 0.92
C LYS A 345 13.39 -11.38 -0.38
N TYR A 346 13.39 -10.05 -0.29
CA TYR A 346 13.73 -9.13 -1.38
C TYR A 346 15.24 -8.85 -1.41
N TYR A 347 15.76 -8.72 -2.61
CA TYR A 347 17.13 -8.31 -2.89
C TYR A 347 17.15 -7.26 -3.99
N THR A 348 17.97 -6.23 -3.82
CA THR A 348 18.17 -5.19 -4.85
C THR A 348 18.87 -5.76 -6.09
N PRO A 349 18.90 -5.05 -7.22
CA PRO A 349 19.61 -5.50 -8.42
C PRO A 349 21.06 -5.94 -8.18
N ASN A 350 21.77 -5.25 -7.29
CA ASN A 350 23.16 -5.56 -6.90
C ASN A 350 23.28 -6.66 -5.84
N GLY A 351 22.16 -7.30 -5.43
CA GLY A 351 22.17 -8.43 -4.50
C GLY A 351 22.18 -8.04 -3.02
N ARG A 352 21.98 -6.77 -2.68
CA ARG A 352 21.86 -6.34 -1.27
C ARG A 352 20.55 -6.82 -0.67
N SER A 353 20.59 -7.41 0.53
CA SER A 353 19.36 -7.73 1.27
C SER A 353 18.74 -6.46 1.83
N ILE A 354 17.46 -6.25 1.54
CA ILE A 354 16.68 -5.16 2.14
C ILE A 354 16.30 -5.50 3.60
N HIS A 355 16.19 -6.80 3.91
CA HIS A 355 15.73 -7.24 5.22
C HIS A 355 16.68 -6.84 6.34
N ARG A 356 16.17 -6.11 7.32
CA ARG A 356 16.96 -5.68 8.49
C ARG A 356 17.28 -6.86 9.40
N ASN A 357 18.53 -6.98 9.75
CA ASN A 357 18.97 -7.91 10.77
C ASN A 357 18.79 -7.26 12.15
N GLU A 358 17.94 -7.81 12.97
CA GLU A 358 17.65 -7.27 14.31
C GLU A 358 18.87 -7.24 15.23
N LYS A 359 19.84 -8.14 15.01
CA LYS A 359 21.05 -8.25 15.85
C LYS A 359 22.11 -7.22 15.48
N THR A 360 22.29 -6.96 14.18
CA THR A 360 23.36 -6.05 13.69
C THR A 360 22.81 -4.66 13.34
N GLY A 361 21.50 -4.52 13.16
CA GLY A 361 20.85 -3.28 12.68
C GLY A 361 21.07 -3.02 11.18
N GLU A 362 21.79 -3.90 10.47
CA GLU A 362 22.06 -3.79 9.05
C GLU A 362 20.80 -4.14 8.24
N GLY A 363 20.59 -3.45 7.13
CA GLY A 363 19.45 -3.63 6.22
C GLY A 363 18.77 -2.31 5.89
N GLY A 364 17.72 -2.37 5.07
CA GLY A 364 17.14 -1.20 4.47
C GLY A 364 18.02 -0.60 3.37
N ILE A 365 17.60 0.55 2.86
CA ILE A 365 18.36 1.34 1.90
C ILE A 365 19.02 2.51 2.65
N THR A 366 20.34 2.57 2.60
CA THR A 366 21.09 3.73 3.10
C THR A 366 21.13 4.77 1.98
N PRO A 367 20.63 6.00 2.20
CA PRO A 367 20.67 7.06 1.21
C PRO A 367 22.09 7.41 0.75
N ASP A 368 22.22 7.93 -0.48
CA ASP A 368 23.50 8.47 -0.99
C ASP A 368 23.90 9.75 -0.23
N ILE A 369 22.88 10.53 0.18
CA ILE A 369 23.05 11.71 1.04
C ILE A 369 22.19 11.53 2.29
N VAL A 370 22.85 11.26 3.41
CA VAL A 370 22.19 11.06 4.69
C VAL A 370 21.91 12.41 5.34
N ILE A 371 20.65 12.66 5.66
CA ILE A 371 20.19 13.82 6.43
C ILE A 371 19.37 13.30 7.61
N ALA A 372 19.91 13.42 8.80
CA ALA A 372 19.21 13.02 10.01
C ALA A 372 18.14 14.06 10.36
N VAL A 373 16.90 13.64 10.45
CA VAL A 373 15.77 14.47 10.89
C VAL A 373 15.28 13.92 12.24
N PRO A 374 15.18 14.76 13.29
CA PRO A 374 14.61 14.34 14.56
C PRO A 374 13.15 13.88 14.41
N ARG A 375 12.73 12.89 15.19
CA ARG A 375 11.37 12.31 15.07
C ARG A 375 10.23 13.31 15.28
N ASP A 376 10.42 14.26 16.19
CA ASP A 376 9.45 15.33 16.44
C ASP A 376 9.33 16.29 15.24
N VAL A 377 10.43 16.55 14.53
CA VAL A 377 10.44 17.33 13.29
C VAL A 377 9.78 16.55 12.17
N GLU A 378 10.02 15.23 12.04
CA GLU A 378 9.34 14.39 11.03
C GLU A 378 7.83 14.38 11.23
N ALA A 379 7.34 14.25 12.46
CA ALA A 379 5.90 14.30 12.77
C ALA A 379 5.27 15.65 12.35
N LYS A 380 5.97 16.76 12.60
CA LYS A 380 5.53 18.10 12.16
C LYS A 380 5.55 18.23 10.64
N LEU A 381 6.58 17.72 9.97
CA LEU A 381 6.66 17.71 8.50
C LEU A 381 5.53 16.88 7.87
N GLN A 382 5.17 15.74 8.47
CA GLN A 382 4.05 14.92 8.03
C GLN A 382 2.73 15.69 8.13
N ALA A 383 2.46 16.32 9.26
CA ALA A 383 1.27 17.15 9.45
C ALA A 383 1.21 18.31 8.44
N GLN A 384 2.33 18.99 8.19
CA GLN A 384 2.42 20.05 7.18
C GLN A 384 2.16 19.53 5.75
N SER A 385 2.62 18.32 5.43
CA SER A 385 2.40 17.74 4.10
C SER A 385 0.93 17.41 3.84
N GLU A 386 0.20 16.97 4.87
CA GLU A 386 -1.23 16.70 4.76
C GLU A 386 -2.04 17.96 4.47
N GLU A 387 -1.69 19.11 5.07
CA GLU A 387 -2.32 20.39 4.79
C GLU A 387 -2.12 20.88 3.36
N ILE A 388 -0.91 20.70 2.80
CA ILE A 388 -0.60 21.15 1.44
C ILE A 388 -1.48 20.49 0.40
N TYR A 389 -2.00 19.29 0.70
CA TYR A 389 -2.82 18.50 -0.22
C TYR A 389 -4.32 18.56 0.08
N SER A 390 -4.76 19.18 1.19
CA SER A 390 -6.17 19.46 1.41
C SER A 390 -6.58 20.58 0.45
N LYS A 391 -7.48 20.28 -0.50
CA LYS A 391 -8.04 21.29 -1.44
C LYS A 391 -8.91 22.32 -0.71
N ASP A 392 -9.44 21.97 0.43
CA ASP A 392 -10.21 22.87 1.25
C ASP A 392 -9.25 23.75 2.04
N LYS A 393 -9.20 25.02 1.65
CA LYS A 393 -8.77 26.09 2.54
C LYS A 393 -9.80 26.18 3.69
N SER A 394 -9.78 25.20 4.60
CA SER A 394 -10.34 25.44 5.92
C SER A 394 -9.64 26.66 6.47
N PRO A 395 -10.37 27.67 6.98
CA PRO A 395 -9.76 28.89 7.50
C PRO A 395 -8.82 28.63 8.69
N GLU A 396 -8.83 27.42 9.23
CA GLU A 396 -7.94 26.97 10.30
C GLU A 396 -6.95 25.92 9.73
N SER A 397 -5.77 26.39 9.32
CA SER A 397 -4.58 25.55 9.21
C SER A 397 -4.38 24.83 10.55
N THR A 398 -4.34 23.50 10.54
CA THR A 398 -4.11 22.71 11.78
C THR A 398 -2.72 22.94 12.36
N VAL A 399 -1.78 23.47 11.56
CA VAL A 399 -0.42 23.85 11.97
C VAL A 399 -0.27 25.36 11.96
N LYS A 400 -0.12 25.96 13.14
CA LYS A 400 0.11 27.40 13.27
C LYS A 400 1.39 27.82 12.52
N PRO A 401 1.45 29.03 11.91
CA PRO A 401 2.63 29.51 11.19
C PRO A 401 3.93 29.41 12.00
N GLU A 402 3.87 29.65 13.29
CA GLU A 402 4.98 29.57 14.26
C GLU A 402 5.45 28.14 14.57
N GLU A 403 4.62 27.11 14.29
CA GLU A 403 4.94 25.70 14.49
C GLU A 403 5.51 25.03 13.22
N ARG A 404 5.56 25.76 12.11
CA ARG A 404 6.07 25.24 10.84
C ARG A 404 7.58 25.06 10.91
N VAL A 405 8.00 23.86 10.54
CA VAL A 405 9.41 23.47 10.47
C VAL A 405 9.88 23.45 9.02
N LYS A 406 11.18 23.70 8.83
CA LYS A 406 11.84 23.66 7.52
C LYS A 406 12.12 22.21 7.13
N ASP A 407 11.81 21.85 5.89
CA ASP A 407 12.14 20.54 5.32
C ASP A 407 13.53 20.58 4.68
N ASP A 408 14.57 20.28 5.46
CA ASP A 408 15.94 20.31 4.98
C ASP A 408 16.24 19.22 3.95
N VAL A 409 15.55 18.08 4.02
CA VAL A 409 15.68 16.98 3.03
C VAL A 409 15.15 17.42 1.68
N LEU A 410 13.95 18.02 1.65
CA LEU A 410 13.34 18.54 0.42
C LEU A 410 14.15 19.70 -0.16
N ASN A 411 14.61 20.62 0.70
CA ASN A 411 15.43 21.76 0.26
C ASN A 411 16.74 21.28 -0.38
N ARG A 412 17.39 20.27 0.19
CA ARG A 412 18.62 19.69 -0.38
C ARG A 412 18.37 19.06 -1.76
N ALA A 413 17.23 18.39 -1.95
CA ALA A 413 16.83 17.86 -3.24
C ALA A 413 16.66 18.96 -4.28
N ILE A 414 15.99 20.06 -3.92
CA ILE A 414 15.77 21.21 -4.78
C ILE A 414 17.11 21.85 -5.19
N GLU A 415 18.03 22.02 -4.25
CA GLU A 415 19.36 22.55 -4.49
C GLU A 415 20.13 21.73 -5.51
N LEU A 416 20.15 20.39 -5.35
CA LEU A 416 20.84 19.50 -6.27
C LEU A 416 20.27 19.53 -7.68
N LEU A 417 18.95 19.57 -7.81
CA LEU A 417 18.30 19.65 -9.11
C LEU A 417 18.53 21.01 -9.80
N LYS A 418 18.69 22.10 -9.04
CA LYS A 418 19.03 23.44 -9.58
C LYS A 418 20.48 23.56 -10.03
N VAL A 419 21.42 22.90 -9.33
CA VAL A 419 22.87 22.97 -9.66
C VAL A 419 23.23 22.08 -10.84
N ARG A 420 22.52 20.96 -11.05
CA ARG A 420 22.84 19.99 -12.09
C ARG A 420 22.99 20.57 -13.51
N PRO A 421 22.08 21.40 -14.03
CA PRO A 421 22.24 21.98 -15.37
C PRO A 421 23.52 22.84 -15.51
N LEU A 422 23.92 23.49 -14.41
CA LEU A 422 25.15 24.28 -14.40
C LEU A 422 26.40 23.41 -14.52
N LEU A 423 26.41 22.23 -13.84
CA LEU A 423 27.51 21.27 -13.91
C LEU A 423 27.60 20.58 -15.28
N GLU A 424 26.47 20.28 -15.90
CA GLU A 424 26.42 19.70 -17.26
C GLU A 424 26.97 20.69 -18.31
N ASN A 425 26.71 21.97 -18.19
CA ASN A 425 27.25 23.01 -19.08
C ASN A 425 28.77 23.18 -18.92
N ILE A 426 29.30 23.09 -17.68
CA ILE A 426 30.75 23.18 -17.43
C ILE A 426 31.51 21.98 -18.02
N GLN A 427 30.88 20.78 -18.09
CA GLN A 427 31.50 19.60 -18.68
C GLN A 427 31.41 19.55 -20.21
N ALA A 428 30.58 20.39 -20.81
CA ALA A 428 30.38 20.47 -22.27
C ALA A 428 31.31 21.52 -22.94
N GLU A 429 31.96 22.38 -22.16
CA GLU A 429 33.05 23.28 -22.59
C GLU A 429 34.45 22.59 -22.40
#